data_07e58cff79aabda89f45740e4b5d53bc
#
_entry.id   07e58cff79aabda89f45740e4b5d53bc
#
_cell.length_a   1.000
_cell.length_b   1.000
_cell.length_c   1.000
_cell.angle_alpha   90.00
_cell.angle_beta   90.00
_cell.angle_gamma   90.00
#
_symmetry.space_group_name_H-M   'P 1'
#
loop_
_entity.id
_entity.type
_entity.pdbx_description
1 polymer ?
#
loop_
_entity_poly.entity_id
_entity_poly.type
_entity_poly.pdbx_seq_one_letter_code
_entity_poly.pdbx_strand_id
1 'polypeptide(L)'
;SFEYYDEKKTGELMSRLTTDLFDISEVAHHGPEDVFITVMSICGAFVLMWNVHEQLAIGTIILIPILAIGLSIFNKKMKNVNRKIYSQLGEFNAGLENSLSGIRVVKAFANEEFEKKIFEGMIQNYRKNKLAFYKTMATSSSFNYVLMRLITLTSLVFGAYFTIKGELTTGELVGFVLLANTFVKPIERINTMVEMYPKGFAGFKRFNEEL
;
A
#
# COMPACT_ATOMS: atom_id res chain seq x y z
N SER A 1 18.64 22.17 23.75
CA SER A 1 19.38 23.43 23.96
C SER A 1 18.76 24.51 23.05
N PHE A 2 18.95 25.80 23.37
CA PHE A 2 18.45 26.91 22.52
C PHE A 2 19.02 26.85 21.11
N GLU A 3 20.29 26.49 20.98
CA GLU A 3 21.01 26.30 19.71
C GLU A 3 20.29 25.31 18.78
N TYR A 4 19.68 24.27 19.29
CA TYR A 4 18.86 23.33 18.55
C TYR A 4 17.63 23.98 17.91
N TYR A 5 16.96 24.88 18.63
CA TYR A 5 15.77 25.58 18.12
C TYR A 5 16.10 26.67 17.09
N ASP A 6 17.30 27.26 17.20
CA ASP A 6 17.76 28.30 16.26
C ASP A 6 18.17 27.68 14.91
N GLU A 7 18.66 26.45 14.90
CA GLU A 7 19.01 25.73 13.65
C GLU A 7 17.82 25.08 12.94
N LYS A 8 16.71 24.84 13.61
CA LYS A 8 15.55 24.14 13.06
C LYS A 8 14.45 25.12 12.64
N LYS A 9 13.88 24.85 11.46
CA LYS A 9 12.71 25.61 11.00
C LYS A 9 11.49 25.26 11.85
N THR A 10 10.77 26.24 12.33
CA THR A 10 9.54 26.06 13.13
C THR A 10 8.55 25.08 12.49
N GLY A 11 8.41 25.11 11.14
CA GLY A 11 7.57 24.16 10.41
C GLY A 11 8.04 22.71 10.51
N GLU A 12 9.34 22.45 10.62
CA GLU A 12 9.89 21.11 10.82
C GLU A 12 9.54 20.58 12.22
N LEU A 13 9.72 21.41 13.26
CA LEU A 13 9.34 21.07 14.64
C LEU A 13 7.84 20.81 14.76
N MET A 14 7.01 21.64 14.12
CA MET A 14 5.56 21.42 14.09
C MET A 14 5.19 20.11 13.40
N SER A 15 5.83 19.78 12.30
CA SER A 15 5.60 18.52 11.59
C SER A 15 5.94 17.30 12.44
N ARG A 16 7.02 17.37 13.24
CA ARG A 16 7.43 16.29 14.15
C ARG A 16 6.44 16.12 15.30
N LEU A 17 5.99 17.23 15.90
CA LEU A 17 5.02 17.21 16.99
C LEU A 17 3.59 16.84 16.57
N THR A 18 3.28 16.93 15.28
CA THR A 18 1.95 16.59 14.75
C THR A 18 1.96 15.32 13.92
N THR A 19 2.60 15.38 12.75
CA THR A 19 2.56 14.29 11.75
C THR A 19 3.33 13.05 12.24
N ASP A 20 4.56 13.24 12.76
CA ASP A 20 5.35 12.10 13.24
C ASP A 20 4.72 11.45 14.47
N LEU A 21 4.19 12.25 15.40
CA LEU A 21 3.49 11.74 16.58
C LEU A 21 2.21 11.00 16.19
N PHE A 22 1.48 11.50 15.19
CA PHE A 22 0.32 10.80 14.62
C PHE A 22 0.71 9.46 13.99
N ASP A 23 1.75 9.42 13.15
CA ASP A 23 2.25 8.19 12.52
C ASP A 23 2.73 7.16 13.57
N ILE A 24 3.38 7.62 14.65
CA ILE A 24 3.77 6.76 15.79
C ILE A 24 2.54 6.20 16.49
N SER A 25 1.54 7.03 16.75
CA SER A 25 0.29 6.65 17.42
C SER A 25 -0.48 5.62 16.60
N GLU A 26 -0.58 5.82 15.29
CA GLU A 26 -1.21 4.88 14.35
C GLU A 26 -0.52 3.50 14.39
N VAL A 27 0.82 3.46 14.35
CA VAL A 27 1.57 2.20 14.43
C VAL A 27 1.43 1.56 15.82
N ALA A 28 1.47 2.34 16.90
CA ALA A 28 1.34 1.81 18.24
C ALA A 28 -0.04 1.22 18.52
N HIS A 29 -1.09 1.80 17.95
CA HIS A 29 -2.48 1.34 18.11
C HIS A 29 -2.81 0.22 17.13
N HIS A 30 -2.71 0.47 15.83
CA HIS A 30 -3.11 -0.49 14.81
C HIS A 30 -2.08 -1.59 14.56
N GLY A 31 -0.81 -1.36 14.86
CA GLY A 31 0.25 -2.35 14.62
C GLY A 31 -0.01 -3.68 15.33
N PRO A 32 -0.07 -3.71 16.65
CA PRO A 32 -0.32 -4.94 17.41
C PRO A 32 -1.70 -5.54 17.11
N GLU A 33 -2.72 -4.69 16.97
CA GLU A 33 -4.09 -5.11 16.65
C GLU A 33 -4.15 -5.84 15.31
N ASP A 34 -3.62 -5.25 14.25
CA ASP A 34 -3.65 -5.82 12.91
C ASP A 34 -2.82 -7.11 12.80
N VAL A 35 -1.67 -7.18 13.50
CA VAL A 35 -0.89 -8.42 13.60
C VAL A 35 -1.72 -9.52 14.25
N PHE A 36 -2.31 -9.23 15.41
CA PHE A 36 -3.10 -10.20 16.15
C PHE A 36 -4.29 -10.70 15.34
N ILE A 37 -5.09 -9.79 14.77
CA ILE A 37 -6.27 -10.15 13.97
C ILE A 37 -5.85 -10.94 12.72
N THR A 38 -4.76 -10.53 12.06
CA THR A 38 -4.25 -11.22 10.86
C THR A 38 -3.82 -12.65 11.19
N VAL A 39 -3.01 -12.84 12.23
CA VAL A 39 -2.55 -14.17 12.66
C VAL A 39 -3.73 -15.05 13.08
N MET A 40 -4.61 -14.52 13.93
CA MET A 40 -5.78 -15.28 14.42
C MET A 40 -6.74 -15.64 13.27
N SER A 41 -6.97 -14.74 12.32
CA SER A 41 -7.84 -15.01 11.17
C SER A 41 -7.24 -16.08 10.24
N ILE A 42 -5.95 -15.98 9.94
CA ILE A 42 -5.28 -16.98 9.07
C ILE A 42 -5.21 -18.34 9.76
N CYS A 43 -4.73 -18.38 11.00
CA CYS A 43 -4.59 -19.65 11.72
C CYS A 43 -5.96 -20.26 12.04
N GLY A 44 -6.93 -19.45 12.48
CA GLY A 44 -8.28 -19.91 12.79
C GLY A 44 -9.00 -20.45 11.55
N ALA A 45 -8.98 -19.72 10.44
CA ALA A 45 -9.58 -20.18 9.19
C ALA A 45 -8.90 -21.47 8.69
N PHE A 46 -7.57 -21.54 8.77
CA PHE A 46 -6.83 -22.74 8.36
C PHE A 46 -7.19 -23.97 9.22
N VAL A 47 -7.21 -23.84 10.54
CA VAL A 47 -7.60 -24.94 11.46
C VAL A 47 -9.03 -25.42 11.16
N LEU A 48 -9.97 -24.49 10.95
CA LEU A 48 -11.33 -24.85 10.61
C LEU A 48 -11.41 -25.55 9.24
N MET A 49 -10.71 -25.04 8.22
CA MET A 49 -10.66 -25.68 6.89
C MET A 49 -10.00 -27.05 6.94
N TRP A 50 -8.96 -27.22 7.75
CA TRP A 50 -8.29 -28.51 7.96
C TRP A 50 -9.24 -29.57 8.54
N ASN A 51 -10.05 -29.20 9.53
CA ASN A 51 -11.05 -30.09 10.12
C ASN A 51 -12.20 -30.46 9.14
N VAL A 52 -12.45 -29.62 8.14
CA VAL A 52 -13.46 -29.92 7.11
C VAL A 52 -12.89 -30.92 6.08
N HIS A 53 -11.72 -30.59 5.48
CA HIS A 53 -11.08 -31.47 4.51
C HIS A 53 -9.60 -31.10 4.32
N GLU A 54 -8.70 -31.98 4.74
CA GLU A 54 -7.25 -31.75 4.79
C GLU A 54 -6.65 -31.41 3.42
N GLN A 55 -6.90 -32.23 2.39
CA GLN A 55 -6.33 -32.04 1.06
C GLN A 55 -6.79 -30.71 0.42
N LEU A 56 -8.04 -30.34 0.63
CA LEU A 56 -8.59 -29.10 0.13
C LEU A 56 -7.99 -27.88 0.85
N ALA A 57 -7.77 -28.00 2.17
CA ALA A 57 -7.12 -26.97 2.98
C ALA A 57 -5.68 -26.72 2.53
N ILE A 58 -4.90 -27.79 2.30
CA ILE A 58 -3.53 -27.71 1.78
C ILE A 58 -3.51 -27.03 0.40
N GLY A 59 -4.39 -27.46 -0.52
CA GLY A 59 -4.49 -26.86 -1.85
C GLY A 59 -4.79 -25.35 -1.82
N THR A 60 -5.62 -24.93 -0.88
CA THR A 60 -5.96 -23.51 -0.71
C THR A 60 -4.82 -22.70 -0.09
N ILE A 61 -4.14 -23.24 0.94
CA ILE A 61 -3.09 -22.49 1.65
C ILE A 61 -1.83 -22.28 0.78
N ILE A 62 -1.55 -23.17 -0.17
CA ILE A 62 -0.44 -23.01 -1.12
C ILE A 62 -0.56 -21.74 -1.97
N LEU A 63 -1.77 -21.27 -2.22
CA LEU A 63 -2.00 -20.04 -2.98
C LEU A 63 -1.67 -18.76 -2.17
N ILE A 64 -1.67 -18.82 -0.83
CA ILE A 64 -1.42 -17.65 0.03
C ILE A 64 0.01 -17.11 -0.09
N PRO A 65 1.07 -17.93 -0.04
CA PRO A 65 2.43 -17.46 -0.29
C PRO A 65 2.62 -16.84 -1.66
N ILE A 66 1.97 -17.38 -2.69
CA ILE A 66 2.01 -16.82 -4.06
C ILE A 66 1.43 -15.39 -4.08
N LEU A 67 0.30 -15.20 -3.39
CA LEU A 67 -0.28 -13.88 -3.19
C LEU A 67 0.68 -12.93 -2.46
N ALA A 68 1.24 -13.37 -1.33
CA ALA A 68 2.15 -12.56 -0.52
C ALA A 68 3.39 -12.12 -1.30
N ILE A 69 3.99 -13.02 -2.10
CA ILE A 69 5.13 -12.71 -2.97
C ILE A 69 4.71 -11.70 -4.05
N GLY A 70 3.59 -11.94 -4.72
CA GLY A 70 3.07 -11.03 -5.74
C GLY A 70 2.83 -9.61 -5.20
N LEU A 71 2.19 -9.50 -4.03
CA LEU A 71 1.97 -8.24 -3.33
C LEU A 71 3.28 -7.52 -3.02
N SER A 72 4.27 -8.23 -2.50
CA SER A 72 5.58 -7.66 -2.16
C SER A 72 6.30 -7.09 -3.38
N ILE A 73 6.22 -7.78 -4.53
CA ILE A 73 6.81 -7.31 -5.80
C ILE A 73 6.12 -6.02 -6.27
N PHE A 74 4.78 -6.00 -6.27
CA PHE A 74 4.02 -4.84 -6.70
C PHE A 74 4.19 -3.64 -5.76
N ASN A 75 4.23 -3.87 -4.44
CA ASN A 75 4.46 -2.82 -3.44
C ASN A 75 5.84 -2.16 -3.64
N LYS A 76 6.89 -2.95 -3.87
CA LYS A 76 8.24 -2.42 -4.17
C LYS A 76 8.23 -1.57 -5.44
N LYS A 77 7.55 -2.03 -6.49
CA LYS A 77 7.42 -1.27 -7.74
C LYS A 77 6.63 0.03 -7.53
N MET A 78 5.52 -0.03 -6.79
CA MET A 78 4.69 1.12 -6.46
C MET A 78 5.46 2.18 -5.67
N LYS A 79 6.24 1.77 -4.64
CA LYS A 79 7.09 2.66 -3.85
C LYS A 79 8.09 3.41 -4.73
N ASN A 80 8.71 2.74 -5.71
CA ASN A 80 9.67 3.36 -6.62
C ASN A 80 9.00 4.39 -7.55
N VAL A 81 7.80 4.07 -8.06
CA VAL A 81 7.04 5.00 -8.92
C VAL A 81 6.55 6.20 -8.11
N ASN A 82 6.06 5.98 -6.90
CA ASN A 82 5.64 7.05 -5.99
C ASN A 82 6.79 8.03 -5.69
N ARG A 83 7.98 7.51 -5.36
CA ARG A 83 9.14 8.37 -5.10
C ARG A 83 9.48 9.28 -6.27
N LYS A 84 9.36 8.78 -7.51
CA LYS A 84 9.55 9.59 -8.73
C LYS A 84 8.50 10.68 -8.87
N ILE A 85 7.24 10.38 -8.58
CA ILE A 85 6.15 11.36 -8.62
C ILE A 85 6.39 12.49 -7.62
N TYR A 86 6.74 12.15 -6.37
CA TYR A 86 7.01 13.16 -5.34
C TYR A 86 8.21 14.04 -5.65
N SER A 87 9.29 13.45 -6.21
CA SER A 87 10.44 14.24 -6.69
C SER A 87 10.03 15.24 -7.76
N GLN A 88 9.25 14.81 -8.74
CA GLN A 88 8.80 15.68 -9.82
C GLN A 88 7.75 16.71 -9.37
N LEU A 89 6.93 16.38 -8.39
CA LEU A 89 6.02 17.35 -7.80
C LEU A 89 6.80 18.47 -7.09
N GLY A 90 7.92 18.12 -6.45
CA GLY A 90 8.85 19.09 -5.88
C GLY A 90 9.46 20.01 -6.93
N GLU A 91 9.95 19.46 -8.05
CA GLU A 91 10.48 20.24 -9.19
C GLU A 91 9.39 21.15 -9.81
N PHE A 92 8.18 20.62 -9.96
CA PHE A 92 7.04 21.38 -10.46
C PHE A 92 6.69 22.54 -9.55
N ASN A 93 6.61 22.32 -8.23
CA ASN A 93 6.30 23.38 -7.27
C ASN A 93 7.40 24.44 -7.24
N ALA A 94 8.67 24.07 -7.27
CA ALA A 94 9.79 25.01 -7.35
C ALA A 94 9.77 25.81 -8.66
N GLY A 95 9.46 25.20 -9.80
CA GLY A 95 9.27 25.88 -11.08
C GLY A 95 8.11 26.87 -11.04
N LEU A 96 6.98 26.47 -10.45
CA LEU A 96 5.83 27.34 -10.29
C LEU A 96 6.13 28.56 -9.39
N GLU A 97 6.83 28.32 -8.26
CA GLU A 97 7.26 29.40 -7.36
C GLU A 97 8.18 30.40 -8.07
N ASN A 98 9.15 29.91 -8.85
CA ASN A 98 10.05 30.75 -9.63
C ASN A 98 9.27 31.59 -10.67
N SER A 99 8.36 30.99 -11.43
CA SER A 99 7.56 31.68 -12.45
C SER A 99 6.63 32.73 -11.82
N LEU A 100 6.01 32.43 -10.67
CA LEU A 100 5.15 33.36 -9.94
C LEU A 100 5.94 34.51 -9.33
N SER A 101 7.09 34.22 -8.72
CA SER A 101 7.97 35.24 -8.14
C SER A 101 8.56 36.15 -9.21
N GLY A 102 8.88 35.60 -10.40
CA GLY A 102 9.41 36.32 -11.56
C GLY A 102 8.36 36.91 -12.49
N ILE A 103 7.07 36.84 -12.18
CA ILE A 103 5.97 37.19 -13.11
C ILE A 103 6.07 38.62 -13.66
N ARG A 104 6.58 39.57 -12.86
CA ARG A 104 6.78 40.98 -13.30
C ARG A 104 7.83 41.07 -14.39
N VAL A 105 8.91 40.28 -14.28
CA VAL A 105 9.98 40.22 -15.28
C VAL A 105 9.48 39.60 -16.57
N VAL A 106 8.77 38.46 -16.44
CA VAL A 106 8.14 37.74 -17.58
C VAL A 106 7.23 38.71 -18.35
N LYS A 107 6.39 39.47 -17.64
CA LYS A 107 5.49 40.46 -18.23
C LYS A 107 6.23 41.65 -18.85
N ALA A 108 7.27 42.16 -18.21
CA ALA A 108 8.05 43.28 -18.72
C ALA A 108 8.77 42.96 -20.03
N PHE A 109 9.18 41.72 -20.23
CA PHE A 109 9.86 41.23 -21.44
C PHE A 109 8.95 40.49 -22.42
N ALA A 110 7.63 40.44 -22.18
CA ALA A 110 6.64 39.73 -22.98
C ALA A 110 7.03 38.27 -23.28
N ASN A 111 7.57 37.57 -22.27
CA ASN A 111 8.17 36.23 -22.39
C ASN A 111 7.23 35.10 -21.93
N GLU A 112 5.92 35.35 -21.96
CA GLU A 112 4.90 34.39 -21.47
C GLU A 112 4.90 33.08 -22.23
N GLU A 113 5.12 33.13 -23.54
CA GLU A 113 5.15 31.91 -24.35
C GLU A 113 6.33 30.99 -24.03
N PHE A 114 7.45 31.55 -23.62
CA PHE A 114 8.62 30.79 -23.18
C PHE A 114 8.32 30.10 -21.83
N GLU A 115 7.81 30.83 -20.85
CA GLU A 115 7.39 30.29 -19.54
C GLU A 115 6.33 29.20 -19.70
N LYS A 116 5.36 29.39 -20.58
CA LYS A 116 4.34 28.40 -20.89
C LYS A 116 4.93 27.10 -21.42
N LYS A 117 5.91 27.16 -22.31
CA LYS A 117 6.62 25.95 -22.83
C LYS A 117 7.36 25.19 -21.73
N ILE A 118 8.04 25.91 -20.82
CA ILE A 118 8.69 25.30 -19.65
C ILE A 118 7.67 24.58 -18.80
N PHE A 119 6.56 25.24 -18.49
CA PHE A 119 5.48 24.71 -17.68
C PHE A 119 4.81 23.48 -18.34
N GLU A 120 4.54 23.54 -19.63
CA GLU A 120 4.02 22.39 -20.40
C GLU A 120 4.96 21.20 -20.34
N GLY A 121 6.28 21.42 -20.44
CA GLY A 121 7.29 20.36 -20.29
C GLY A 121 7.23 19.68 -18.92
N MET A 122 7.12 20.46 -17.84
CA MET A 122 6.98 19.95 -16.48
C MET A 122 5.67 19.16 -16.30
N ILE A 123 4.56 19.66 -16.81
CA ILE A 123 3.26 18.96 -16.79
C ILE A 123 3.33 17.63 -17.53
N GLN A 124 3.94 17.60 -18.72
CA GLN A 124 4.04 16.36 -19.51
C GLN A 124 4.87 15.30 -18.78
N ASN A 125 5.97 15.67 -18.15
CA ASN A 125 6.78 14.77 -17.33
C ASN A 125 6.01 14.24 -16.12
N TYR A 126 5.33 15.10 -15.39
CA TYR A 126 4.46 14.70 -14.29
C TYR A 126 3.35 13.75 -14.75
N ARG A 127 2.64 14.09 -15.84
CA ARG A 127 1.59 13.26 -16.43
C ARG A 127 2.09 11.87 -16.80
N LYS A 128 3.27 11.78 -17.45
CA LYS A 128 3.87 10.49 -17.84
C LYS A 128 4.10 9.57 -16.63
N ASN A 129 4.64 10.12 -15.56
CA ASN A 129 4.90 9.33 -14.35
C ASN A 129 3.62 9.02 -13.58
N LYS A 130 2.64 9.91 -13.57
CA LYS A 130 1.32 9.66 -13.01
C LYS A 130 0.59 8.52 -13.74
N LEU A 131 0.69 8.47 -15.08
CA LEU A 131 0.16 7.36 -15.87
C LEU A 131 0.89 6.05 -15.57
N ALA A 132 2.22 6.06 -15.39
CA ALA A 132 2.98 4.88 -14.99
C ALA A 132 2.55 4.37 -13.59
N PHE A 133 2.26 5.28 -12.66
CA PHE A 133 1.70 4.95 -11.36
C PHE A 133 0.34 4.24 -11.50
N TYR A 134 -0.61 4.84 -12.21
CA TYR A 134 -1.92 4.24 -12.38
C TYR A 134 -1.88 2.89 -13.13
N LYS A 135 -0.99 2.75 -14.12
CA LYS A 135 -0.73 1.46 -14.76
C LYS A 135 -0.25 0.41 -13.76
N THR A 136 0.71 0.76 -12.92
CA THR A 136 1.24 -0.16 -11.91
C THR A 136 0.17 -0.51 -10.88
N MET A 137 -0.60 0.47 -10.42
CA MET A 137 -1.72 0.29 -9.51
C MET A 137 -2.80 -0.63 -10.11
N ALA A 138 -3.24 -0.36 -11.33
CA ALA A 138 -4.24 -1.19 -12.01
C ALA A 138 -3.76 -2.64 -12.20
N THR A 139 -2.50 -2.83 -12.62
CA THR A 139 -1.92 -4.16 -12.78
C THR A 139 -1.86 -4.91 -11.45
N SER A 140 -1.44 -4.23 -10.37
CA SER A 140 -1.39 -4.80 -9.02
C SER A 140 -2.78 -5.21 -8.53
N SER A 141 -3.76 -4.31 -8.65
CA SER A 141 -5.14 -4.58 -8.23
C SER A 141 -5.77 -5.72 -9.03
N SER A 142 -5.54 -5.76 -10.35
CA SER A 142 -6.03 -6.84 -11.21
C SER A 142 -5.39 -8.19 -10.85
N PHE A 143 -4.09 -8.21 -10.60
CA PHE A 143 -3.38 -9.41 -10.18
C PHE A 143 -3.92 -9.96 -8.86
N ASN A 144 -4.08 -9.09 -7.86
CA ASN A 144 -4.63 -9.45 -6.56
C ASN A 144 -6.06 -9.99 -6.70
N TYR A 145 -6.90 -9.30 -7.47
CA TYR A 145 -8.28 -9.74 -7.71
C TYR A 145 -8.34 -11.13 -8.36
N VAL A 146 -7.55 -11.36 -9.40
CA VAL A 146 -7.49 -12.67 -10.09
C VAL A 146 -7.05 -13.77 -9.13
N LEU A 147 -5.99 -13.55 -8.35
CA LEU A 147 -5.51 -14.55 -7.40
C LEU A 147 -6.53 -14.85 -6.29
N MET A 148 -7.19 -13.82 -5.76
CA MET A 148 -8.28 -14.03 -4.78
C MET A 148 -9.42 -14.85 -5.38
N ARG A 149 -9.80 -14.58 -6.63
CA ARG A 149 -10.82 -15.38 -7.34
C ARG A 149 -10.36 -16.79 -7.62
N LEU A 150 -9.07 -17.01 -7.88
CA LEU A 150 -8.51 -18.35 -8.05
C LEU A 150 -8.62 -19.16 -6.76
N ILE A 151 -8.40 -18.57 -5.58
CA ILE A 151 -8.63 -19.26 -4.29
C ILE A 151 -10.07 -19.76 -4.19
N THR A 152 -11.03 -18.87 -4.45
CA THR A 152 -12.46 -19.22 -4.38
C THR A 152 -12.84 -20.28 -5.43
N LEU A 153 -12.36 -20.13 -6.68
CA LEU A 153 -12.61 -21.09 -7.76
C LEU A 153 -11.99 -22.46 -7.46
N THR A 154 -10.74 -22.49 -6.99
CA THR A 154 -10.06 -23.72 -6.62
C THR A 154 -10.83 -24.43 -5.51
N SER A 155 -11.23 -23.71 -4.46
CA SER A 155 -12.03 -24.25 -3.37
C SER A 155 -13.38 -24.80 -3.85
N LEU A 156 -14.04 -24.10 -4.78
CA LEU A 156 -15.33 -24.54 -5.32
C LEU A 156 -15.18 -25.78 -6.22
N VAL A 157 -14.24 -25.78 -7.16
CA VAL A 157 -14.05 -26.86 -8.14
C VAL A 157 -13.60 -28.15 -7.46
N PHE A 158 -12.53 -28.06 -6.65
CA PHE A 158 -12.04 -29.25 -5.93
C PHE A 158 -13.00 -29.67 -4.81
N GLY A 159 -13.63 -28.73 -4.14
CA GLY A 159 -14.65 -29.04 -3.12
C GLY A 159 -15.88 -29.73 -3.72
N ALA A 160 -16.36 -29.29 -4.91
CA ALA A 160 -17.43 -29.99 -5.64
C ALA A 160 -17.00 -31.41 -6.05
N TYR A 161 -15.74 -31.61 -6.47
CA TYR A 161 -15.19 -32.94 -6.78
C TYR A 161 -15.24 -33.87 -5.56
N PHE A 162 -14.81 -33.38 -4.38
CA PHE A 162 -14.89 -34.18 -3.15
C PHE A 162 -16.33 -34.41 -2.67
N THR A 163 -17.24 -33.46 -2.93
CA THR A 163 -18.66 -33.65 -2.64
C THR A 163 -19.27 -34.75 -3.52
N ILE A 164 -18.93 -34.80 -4.80
CA ILE A 164 -19.39 -35.87 -5.73
C ILE A 164 -18.83 -37.23 -5.30
N LYS A 165 -17.63 -37.29 -4.76
CA LYS A 165 -17.04 -38.51 -4.20
C LYS A 165 -17.67 -38.95 -2.87
N GLY A 166 -18.49 -38.11 -2.24
CA GLY A 166 -19.11 -38.37 -0.94
C GLY A 166 -18.18 -38.13 0.25
N GLU A 167 -17.02 -37.47 0.02
CA GLU A 167 -16.04 -37.12 1.06
C GLU A 167 -16.39 -35.77 1.76
N LEU A 168 -17.25 -34.96 1.14
CA LEU A 168 -17.77 -33.68 1.64
C LEU A 168 -19.27 -33.60 1.46
N THR A 169 -19.96 -33.01 2.44
CA THR A 169 -21.36 -32.61 2.28
C THR A 169 -21.46 -31.26 1.58
N THR A 170 -22.60 -30.95 0.98
CA THR A 170 -22.85 -29.63 0.37
C THR A 170 -22.72 -28.48 1.38
N GLY A 171 -23.12 -28.71 2.63
CA GLY A 171 -22.98 -27.72 3.72
C GLY A 171 -21.53 -27.42 4.06
N GLU A 172 -20.70 -28.47 4.15
CA GLU A 172 -19.24 -28.33 4.38
C GLU A 172 -18.54 -27.61 3.21
N LEU A 173 -18.93 -27.90 1.97
CA LEU A 173 -18.42 -27.16 0.80
C LEU A 173 -18.71 -25.67 0.89
N VAL A 174 -19.95 -25.29 1.19
CA VAL A 174 -20.32 -23.87 1.36
C VAL A 174 -19.53 -23.24 2.50
N GLY A 175 -19.44 -23.91 3.65
CA GLY A 175 -18.64 -23.48 4.78
C GLY A 175 -17.18 -23.28 4.43
N PHE A 176 -16.59 -24.21 3.67
CA PHE A 176 -15.20 -24.15 3.21
C PHE A 176 -14.96 -22.93 2.30
N VAL A 177 -15.84 -22.67 1.33
CA VAL A 177 -15.74 -21.51 0.44
C VAL A 177 -15.87 -20.19 1.22
N LEU A 178 -16.73 -20.13 2.22
CA LEU A 178 -16.82 -18.96 3.10
C LEU A 178 -15.55 -18.74 3.91
N LEU A 179 -14.96 -19.81 4.47
CA LEU A 179 -13.67 -19.76 5.17
C LEU A 179 -12.53 -19.33 4.24
N ALA A 180 -12.48 -19.84 3.01
CA ALA A 180 -11.48 -19.42 2.01
C ALA A 180 -11.55 -17.92 1.71
N ASN A 181 -12.73 -17.31 1.69
CA ASN A 181 -12.89 -15.87 1.50
C ASN A 181 -12.45 -15.04 2.73
N THR A 182 -12.33 -15.63 3.93
CA THR A 182 -11.83 -14.89 5.11
C THR A 182 -10.36 -14.50 4.99
N PHE A 183 -9.58 -15.14 4.12
CA PHE A 183 -8.17 -14.77 3.87
C PHE A 183 -7.99 -13.43 3.14
N VAL A 184 -9.04 -12.90 2.50
CA VAL A 184 -8.95 -11.63 1.73
C VAL A 184 -8.55 -10.46 2.64
N LYS A 185 -9.26 -10.26 3.74
CA LYS A 185 -9.02 -9.16 4.68
C LYS A 185 -7.64 -9.18 5.34
N PRO A 186 -7.15 -10.32 5.87
CA PRO A 186 -5.79 -10.43 6.37
C PRO A 186 -4.71 -10.02 5.35
N ILE A 187 -4.88 -10.39 4.09
CA ILE A 187 -3.94 -10.04 3.03
C ILE A 187 -3.93 -8.52 2.77
N GLU A 188 -5.10 -7.88 2.73
CA GLU A 188 -5.23 -6.43 2.61
C GLU A 188 -4.59 -5.70 3.81
N ARG A 189 -4.77 -6.21 5.03
CA ARG A 189 -4.15 -5.67 6.25
C ARG A 189 -2.63 -5.75 6.21
N ILE A 190 -2.05 -6.86 5.76
CA ILE A 190 -0.59 -6.98 5.58
C ILE A 190 -0.06 -5.87 4.67
N ASN A 191 -0.77 -5.53 3.59
CA ASN A 191 -0.39 -4.42 2.72
C ASN A 191 -0.37 -3.07 3.45
N THR A 192 -1.39 -2.77 4.22
CA THR A 192 -1.48 -1.53 5.02
C THR A 192 -0.34 -1.45 6.02
N MET A 193 -0.03 -2.57 6.69
CA MET A 193 1.08 -2.65 7.64
C MET A 193 2.45 -2.36 6.99
N VAL A 194 2.71 -2.90 5.79
CA VAL A 194 3.96 -2.67 5.05
C VAL A 194 4.18 -1.18 4.74
N GLU A 195 3.12 -0.40 4.60
CA GLU A 195 3.22 1.05 4.39
C GLU A 195 3.30 1.85 5.68
N MET A 196 2.57 1.44 6.70
CA MET A 196 2.42 2.14 7.98
C MET A 196 3.65 1.99 8.87
N TYR A 197 4.19 0.78 9.03
CA TYR A 197 5.32 0.52 9.91
C TYR A 197 6.58 1.36 9.60
N PRO A 198 7.04 1.47 8.35
CA PRO A 198 8.22 2.29 8.04
C PRO A 198 8.03 3.78 8.37
N LYS A 199 6.79 4.30 8.23
CA LYS A 199 6.48 5.71 8.54
C LYS A 199 6.54 5.95 10.05
N GLY A 200 5.85 5.13 10.83
CA GLY A 200 5.86 5.25 12.29
C GLY A 200 7.25 5.01 12.90
N PHE A 201 8.00 4.04 12.36
CA PHE A 201 9.38 3.81 12.82
C PHE A 201 10.32 4.98 12.47
N ALA A 202 10.16 5.58 11.28
CA ALA A 202 10.93 6.77 10.92
C ALA A 202 10.54 7.97 11.78
N GLY A 203 9.24 8.15 12.08
CA GLY A 203 8.74 9.16 13.02
C GLY A 203 9.32 8.96 14.42
N PHE A 204 9.28 7.73 14.91
CA PHE A 204 9.85 7.38 16.24
C PHE A 204 11.36 7.67 16.31
N LYS A 205 12.12 7.34 15.27
CA LYS A 205 13.54 7.63 15.22
C LYS A 205 13.81 9.13 15.28
N ARG A 206 13.10 9.95 14.49
CA ARG A 206 13.21 11.41 14.52
C ARG A 206 12.81 12.00 15.88
N PHE A 207 11.75 11.47 16.48
CA PHE A 207 11.31 11.90 17.82
C PHE A 207 12.35 11.58 18.90
N ASN A 208 12.98 10.41 18.84
CA ASN A 208 14.01 10.00 19.81
C ASN A 208 15.36 10.75 19.63
N GLU A 209 15.61 11.33 18.46
CA GLU A 209 16.77 12.19 18.21
C GLU A 209 16.62 13.58 18.88
N GLU A 210 15.44 13.91 19.39
CA GLU A 210 15.11 15.18 20.06
C GLU A 210 15.16 15.08 21.60
N LEU A 211 15.10 13.89 22.16
CA LEU A 211 15.22 13.62 23.60
C LEU A 211 16.68 13.50 24.02
#